data_c2af1cc90b0fc3333ad9026b6eeb1935
#
_entry.id   c2af1cc90b0fc3333ad9026b6eeb1935
#
_cell.length_a   1.000
_cell.length_b   1.000
_cell.length_c   1.000
_cell.angle_alpha   90.00
_cell.angle_beta   90.00
_cell.angle_gamma   90.00
#
_symmetry.space_group_name_H-M   'P 1'
#
loop_
_entity.id
_entity.type
_entity.pdbx_description
1 polymer ?
#
loop_
_entity_poly.entity_id
_entity_poly.type
_entity_poly.pdbx_seq_one_letter_code
_entity_poly.pdbx_strand_id
1 'polypeptide(L)'
;MPASVESQLTNGAPIYAQTCATGACHGTQGEGIRSGDGFKAWPLVGNEFQSRHPNAQIVFDVIRSGGEKNLLVLTDQQIYDAIAYQLSQNQIALESLLTAENAYKIYGGSMSGKAESGLFPPSNNATLIDIPRARDLPIAAQNDRLYLQLDQIAQASAIGNDKGTFLILVIMFNDLNDNPITVNPDYLSLSTSGGELLKPQSLNIHSAIEKFHTRSIKPQHGTVGLVVFVLSAPDQFDQLIYDDDMGDRITLPLKP
;
A
#
# COMPACT_ATOMS: atom_id res chain seq x y z
N MET A 1 22.12 -8.03 -14.55
CA MET A 1 20.72 -7.59 -14.66
C MET A 1 20.05 -8.41 -15.75
N PRO A 2 18.77 -8.84 -15.58
CA PRO A 2 18.04 -9.53 -16.63
C PRO A 2 17.88 -8.63 -17.86
N ALA A 3 17.82 -9.23 -19.04
CA ALA A 3 17.73 -8.50 -20.29
C ALA A 3 16.27 -8.19 -20.70
N SER A 4 15.31 -8.90 -20.12
CA SER A 4 13.88 -8.77 -20.41
C SER A 4 13.03 -9.20 -19.22
N VAL A 5 11.74 -8.88 -19.23
CA VAL A 5 10.77 -9.36 -18.23
C VAL A 5 10.77 -10.89 -18.19
N GLU A 6 10.77 -11.56 -19.33
CA GLU A 6 10.80 -13.03 -19.41
C GLU A 6 12.04 -13.61 -18.72
N SER A 7 13.22 -13.01 -18.93
CA SER A 7 14.45 -13.45 -18.25
C SER A 7 14.38 -13.16 -16.75
N GLN A 8 13.73 -12.07 -16.34
CA GLN A 8 13.51 -11.76 -14.93
C GLN A 8 12.59 -12.79 -14.25
N LEU A 9 11.49 -13.16 -14.89
CA LEU A 9 10.59 -14.21 -14.41
C LEU A 9 11.31 -15.57 -14.31
N THR A 10 12.10 -15.91 -15.32
CA THR A 10 12.89 -17.16 -15.36
C THR A 10 13.90 -17.22 -14.21
N ASN A 11 14.57 -16.11 -13.92
CA ASN A 11 15.51 -16.01 -12.80
C ASN A 11 14.79 -16.05 -11.43
N GLY A 12 13.63 -15.43 -11.34
CA GLY A 12 12.87 -15.33 -10.11
C GLY A 12 12.20 -16.63 -9.68
N ALA A 13 11.77 -17.46 -10.63
CA ALA A 13 11.05 -18.71 -10.34
C ALA A 13 11.79 -19.66 -9.37
N PRO A 14 13.07 -20.02 -9.59
CA PRO A 14 13.79 -20.88 -8.66
C PRO A 14 14.04 -20.21 -7.30
N ILE A 15 14.27 -18.90 -7.28
CA ILE A 15 14.45 -18.16 -6.02
C ILE A 15 13.15 -18.21 -5.21
N TYR A 16 12.03 -17.87 -5.82
CA TYR A 16 10.71 -17.93 -5.19
C TYR A 16 10.39 -19.32 -4.63
N ALA A 17 10.60 -20.36 -5.44
CA ALA A 17 10.31 -21.74 -5.04
C ALA A 17 11.19 -22.23 -3.89
N GLN A 18 12.47 -21.82 -3.84
CA GLN A 18 13.43 -22.28 -2.85
C GLN A 18 13.41 -21.46 -1.56
N THR A 19 12.98 -20.21 -1.61
CA THR A 19 13.07 -19.30 -0.47
C THR A 19 11.71 -18.88 0.09
N CYS A 20 10.71 -18.70 -0.74
CA CYS A 20 9.40 -18.18 -0.34
C CYS A 20 8.33 -19.28 -0.29
N ALA A 21 8.11 -19.95 -1.41
CA ALA A 21 7.06 -20.99 -1.55
C ALA A 21 7.55 -22.36 -1.07
N THR A 22 7.97 -22.43 0.18
CA THR A 22 8.37 -23.68 0.83
C THR A 22 7.32 -24.13 1.82
N GLY A 23 7.24 -25.45 2.10
CA GLY A 23 6.31 -25.98 3.10
C GLY A 23 6.55 -25.46 4.53
N ALA A 24 7.73 -24.91 4.80
CA ALA A 24 8.06 -24.32 6.10
C ALA A 24 7.72 -22.83 6.20
N CYS A 25 7.64 -22.13 5.05
CA CYS A 25 7.42 -20.68 4.98
C CYS A 25 5.98 -20.38 4.56
N HIS A 26 5.71 -20.29 3.25
CA HIS A 26 4.41 -19.85 2.76
C HIS A 26 3.60 -20.94 2.03
N GLY A 27 3.96 -22.22 2.24
CA GLY A 27 3.37 -23.33 1.50
C GLY A 27 4.03 -23.54 0.14
N THR A 28 3.92 -24.76 -0.42
CA THR A 28 4.65 -25.13 -1.65
C THR A 28 4.16 -24.44 -2.93
N GLN A 29 2.99 -23.81 -2.87
CA GLN A 29 2.41 -23.01 -3.93
C GLN A 29 2.21 -21.54 -3.52
N GLY A 30 2.74 -21.15 -2.34
CA GLY A 30 2.53 -19.82 -1.79
C GLY A 30 1.13 -19.60 -1.20
N GLU A 31 0.40 -20.67 -0.91
CA GLU A 31 -0.97 -20.66 -0.39
C GLU A 31 -1.08 -20.19 1.07
N GLY A 32 0.05 -19.99 1.74
CA GLY A 32 0.13 -19.67 3.16
C GLY A 32 0.00 -20.88 4.06
N ILE A 33 0.35 -20.72 5.33
CA ILE A 33 0.21 -21.77 6.35
C ILE A 33 -0.80 -21.31 7.38
N ARG A 34 -1.92 -22.04 7.49
CA ARG A 34 -2.97 -21.76 8.48
C ARG A 34 -2.57 -22.25 9.86
N SER A 35 -3.01 -21.52 10.91
CA SER A 35 -2.87 -21.90 12.31
C SER A 35 -4.06 -21.34 13.09
N GLY A 36 -4.92 -22.21 13.58
CA GLY A 36 -6.19 -21.80 14.20
C GLY A 36 -7.07 -21.02 13.19
N ASP A 37 -7.62 -19.91 13.63
CA ASP A 37 -8.49 -19.06 12.81
C ASP A 37 -7.74 -18.08 11.89
N GLY A 38 -6.39 -18.13 11.88
CA GLY A 38 -5.54 -17.21 11.13
C GLY A 38 -4.47 -17.90 10.30
N PHE A 39 -3.48 -17.10 9.90
CA PHE A 39 -2.29 -17.58 9.20
C PHE A 39 -1.06 -17.50 10.11
N LYS A 40 -0.30 -18.60 10.16
CA LYS A 40 1.06 -18.60 10.69
C LYS A 40 2.01 -17.93 9.70
N ALA A 41 1.78 -18.19 8.41
CA ALA A 41 2.43 -17.49 7.31
C ALA A 41 1.38 -17.14 6.27
N TRP A 42 1.36 -15.89 5.86
CA TRP A 42 0.35 -15.37 4.94
C TRP A 42 0.54 -15.91 3.53
N PRO A 43 -0.54 -16.02 2.74
CA PRO A 43 -0.44 -16.34 1.32
C PRO A 43 0.42 -15.33 0.55
N LEU A 44 1.19 -15.85 -0.40
CA LEU A 44 1.94 -15.07 -1.38
C LEU A 44 1.19 -14.94 -2.71
N VAL A 45 0.02 -15.54 -2.81
CA VAL A 45 -0.84 -15.55 -4.00
C VAL A 45 -2.29 -15.27 -3.62
N GLY A 46 -3.06 -14.76 -4.57
CA GLY A 46 -4.48 -14.48 -4.42
C GLY A 46 -4.80 -13.15 -3.75
N ASN A 47 -6.08 -12.94 -3.49
CA ASN A 47 -6.61 -11.65 -3.00
C ASN A 47 -6.01 -11.19 -1.67
N GLU A 48 -5.67 -12.12 -0.78
CA GLU A 48 -5.07 -11.78 0.51
C GLU A 48 -3.67 -11.21 0.37
N PHE A 49 -2.86 -11.72 -0.58
CA PHE A 49 -1.58 -11.12 -0.91
C PHE A 49 -1.76 -9.71 -1.49
N GLN A 50 -2.63 -9.59 -2.47
CA GLN A 50 -2.89 -8.32 -3.16
C GLN A 50 -3.39 -7.23 -2.22
N SER A 51 -4.24 -7.57 -1.24
CA SER A 51 -4.77 -6.61 -0.27
C SER A 51 -3.71 -6.11 0.74
N ARG A 52 -2.66 -6.91 0.99
CA ARG A 52 -1.61 -6.58 1.96
C ARG A 52 -0.41 -5.89 1.36
N HIS A 53 -0.18 -6.09 0.08
CA HIS A 53 1.01 -5.60 -0.62
C HIS A 53 0.55 -4.78 -1.83
N PRO A 54 0.17 -3.51 -1.63
CA PRO A 54 -0.37 -2.66 -2.67
C PRO A 54 0.63 -2.33 -3.78
N ASN A 55 1.93 -2.51 -3.56
CA ASN A 55 2.94 -2.39 -4.60
C ASN A 55 4.15 -3.31 -4.36
N ALA A 56 4.99 -3.48 -5.38
CA ALA A 56 6.14 -4.37 -5.32
C ALA A 56 7.25 -3.88 -4.38
N GLN A 57 7.35 -2.57 -4.13
CA GLN A 57 8.32 -2.01 -3.19
C GLN A 57 8.05 -2.47 -1.76
N ILE A 58 6.78 -2.54 -1.35
CA ILE A 58 6.41 -3.04 -0.01
C ILE A 58 6.84 -4.49 0.16
N VAL A 59 6.65 -5.32 -0.88
CA VAL A 59 7.13 -6.71 -0.84
C VAL A 59 8.64 -6.76 -0.66
N PHE A 60 9.36 -5.92 -1.40
CA PHE A 60 10.81 -5.80 -1.29
C PHE A 60 11.23 -5.40 0.13
N ASP A 61 10.61 -4.38 0.70
CA ASP A 61 10.94 -3.85 2.02
C ASP A 61 10.65 -4.88 3.13
N VAL A 62 9.53 -5.61 3.05
CA VAL A 62 9.22 -6.72 3.95
C VAL A 62 10.31 -7.79 3.90
N ILE A 63 10.79 -8.15 2.71
CA ILE A 63 11.86 -9.14 2.54
C ILE A 63 13.17 -8.61 3.12
N ARG A 64 13.55 -7.36 2.83
CA ARG A 64 14.79 -6.74 3.30
C ARG A 64 14.82 -6.45 4.79
N SER A 65 13.69 -6.07 5.39
CA SER A 65 13.60 -5.79 6.82
C SER A 65 13.69 -7.03 7.73
N GLY A 66 13.93 -8.19 7.14
CA GLY A 66 14.24 -9.41 7.89
C GLY A 66 13.02 -10.15 8.43
N GLY A 67 11.85 -9.98 7.80
CA GLY A 67 10.72 -10.86 8.00
C GLY A 67 11.11 -12.34 7.82
N GLU A 68 12.15 -12.56 7.01
CA GLU A 68 12.65 -13.89 6.65
C GLU A 68 14.19 -13.93 6.76
N LYS A 69 14.71 -14.37 7.90
CA LYS A 69 16.16 -14.40 8.19
C LYS A 69 17.03 -15.09 7.12
N ASN A 70 16.45 -15.98 6.32
CA ASN A 70 17.15 -16.72 5.28
C ASN A 70 17.27 -15.94 3.94
N LEU A 71 16.57 -14.83 3.78
CA LEU A 71 16.56 -14.04 2.55
C LEU A 71 17.59 -12.90 2.56
N LEU A 72 18.26 -12.64 3.69
CA LEU A 72 19.30 -11.61 3.83
C LEU A 72 20.52 -11.84 2.93
N VAL A 73 20.69 -13.06 2.40
CA VAL A 73 21.79 -13.41 1.48
C VAL A 73 21.49 -13.10 0.01
N LEU A 74 20.23 -12.79 -0.32
CA LEU A 74 19.86 -12.44 -1.69
C LEU A 74 20.32 -11.01 -2.01
N THR A 75 20.78 -10.82 -3.25
CA THR A 75 21.01 -9.46 -3.77
C THR A 75 19.67 -8.77 -4.05
N ASP A 76 19.66 -7.45 -4.13
CA ASP A 76 18.44 -6.69 -4.46
C ASP A 76 17.84 -7.13 -5.78
N GLN A 77 18.67 -7.40 -6.79
CA GLN A 77 18.23 -7.91 -8.09
C GLN A 77 17.52 -9.27 -7.95
N GLN A 78 18.07 -10.18 -7.15
CA GLN A 78 17.45 -11.49 -6.90
C GLN A 78 16.11 -11.36 -6.19
N ILE A 79 15.97 -10.39 -5.28
CA ILE A 79 14.68 -10.10 -4.64
C ILE A 79 13.69 -9.56 -5.66
N TYR A 80 14.07 -8.59 -6.50
CA TYR A 80 13.19 -8.09 -7.55
C TYR A 80 12.80 -9.18 -8.57
N ASP A 81 13.73 -10.09 -8.90
CA ASP A 81 13.43 -11.22 -9.78
C ASP A 81 12.38 -12.15 -9.15
N ALA A 82 12.53 -12.48 -7.85
CA ALA A 82 11.56 -13.29 -7.12
C ALA A 82 10.20 -12.61 -7.00
N ILE A 83 10.17 -11.29 -6.73
CA ILE A 83 8.93 -10.51 -6.67
C ILE A 83 8.26 -10.45 -8.04
N ALA A 84 9.03 -10.25 -9.12
CA ALA A 84 8.50 -10.28 -10.48
C ALA A 84 7.78 -11.61 -10.78
N TYR A 85 8.41 -12.73 -10.42
CA TYR A 85 7.79 -14.04 -10.55
C TYR A 85 6.54 -14.18 -9.67
N GLN A 86 6.60 -13.76 -8.41
CA GLN A 86 5.44 -13.76 -7.50
C GLN A 86 4.26 -12.95 -8.07
N LEU A 87 4.51 -11.77 -8.63
CA LEU A 87 3.49 -10.96 -9.28
C LEU A 87 2.86 -11.70 -10.46
N SER A 88 3.66 -12.41 -11.27
CA SER A 88 3.14 -13.22 -12.37
C SER A 88 2.23 -14.36 -11.90
N GLN A 89 2.53 -14.97 -10.74
CA GLN A 89 1.67 -15.98 -10.13
C GLN A 89 0.33 -15.38 -9.66
N ASN A 90 0.30 -14.10 -9.41
CA ASN A 90 -0.90 -13.32 -9.08
C ASN A 90 -1.59 -12.72 -10.33
N GLN A 91 -1.21 -13.17 -11.54
CA GLN A 91 -1.75 -12.71 -12.83
C GLN A 91 -1.51 -11.21 -13.09
N ILE A 92 -0.49 -10.64 -12.46
CA ILE A 92 -0.07 -9.26 -12.66
C ILE A 92 0.99 -9.22 -13.76
N ALA A 93 0.62 -8.64 -14.90
CA ALA A 93 1.54 -8.49 -16.02
C ALA A 93 2.54 -7.35 -15.75
N LEU A 94 3.82 -7.62 -15.99
CA LEU A 94 4.86 -6.60 -15.97
C LEU A 94 5.09 -6.08 -17.40
N GLU A 95 4.94 -4.79 -17.59
CA GLU A 95 5.22 -4.12 -18.87
C GLU A 95 6.72 -3.82 -19.07
N SER A 96 7.46 -3.78 -17.98
CA SER A 96 8.91 -3.52 -17.95
C SER A 96 9.58 -4.32 -16.84
N LEU A 97 10.91 -4.38 -16.85
CA LEU A 97 11.68 -4.98 -15.76
C LEU A 97 11.30 -4.32 -14.42
N LEU A 98 11.07 -5.14 -13.40
CA LEU A 98 10.89 -4.68 -12.05
C LEU A 98 12.24 -4.27 -11.46
N THR A 99 12.34 -3.01 -11.05
CA THR A 99 13.55 -2.40 -10.49
C THR A 99 13.19 -1.49 -9.31
N ALA A 100 14.20 -1.00 -8.60
CA ALA A 100 14.00 -0.01 -7.53
C ALA A 100 13.29 1.26 -8.01
N GLU A 101 13.51 1.67 -9.27
CA GLU A 101 12.94 2.90 -9.81
C GLU A 101 11.45 2.80 -10.14
N ASN A 102 10.92 1.57 -10.31
CA ASN A 102 9.51 1.37 -10.70
C ASN A 102 8.71 0.47 -9.78
N ALA A 103 9.33 -0.19 -8.79
CA ALA A 103 8.65 -1.14 -7.91
C ALA A 103 7.44 -0.53 -7.18
N TYR A 104 7.50 0.75 -6.82
CA TYR A 104 6.41 1.47 -6.18
C TYR A 104 5.21 1.77 -7.12
N LYS A 105 5.43 1.69 -8.46
CA LYS A 105 4.39 1.91 -9.47
C LYS A 105 3.67 0.61 -9.86
N ILE A 106 4.24 -0.54 -9.50
CA ILE A 106 3.72 -1.85 -9.87
C ILE A 106 2.86 -2.36 -8.75
N TYR A 107 1.56 -2.34 -8.96
CA TYR A 107 0.56 -2.79 -8.00
C TYR A 107 0.38 -4.31 -8.00
N GLY A 108 0.33 -4.89 -6.81
CA GLY A 108 -0.03 -6.28 -6.60
C GLY A 108 -1.53 -6.60 -6.74
N GLY A 109 -2.34 -5.67 -7.19
CA GLY A 109 -3.77 -5.87 -7.49
C GLY A 109 -4.08 -5.37 -8.88
N SER A 110 -4.62 -6.24 -9.70
CA SER A 110 -5.05 -6.05 -11.08
C SER A 110 -5.33 -4.60 -11.48
N MET A 111 -4.35 -3.98 -12.15
CA MET A 111 -4.59 -2.79 -12.96
C MET A 111 -3.83 -2.90 -14.28
N SER A 112 -4.09 -3.97 -15.03
CA SER A 112 -3.93 -3.94 -16.46
C SER A 112 -5.18 -3.30 -17.05
N GLY A 113 -5.07 -2.10 -17.50
CA GLY A 113 -6.10 -1.45 -18.27
C GLY A 113 -6.54 -0.16 -17.65
N LYS A 114 -6.18 0.93 -18.34
CA LYS A 114 -6.74 2.28 -18.22
C LYS A 114 -7.15 2.66 -16.80
N ALA A 115 -6.71 3.78 -16.32
CA ALA A 115 -7.25 4.44 -15.14
C ALA A 115 -8.78 4.55 -15.26
N GLU A 116 -9.45 3.41 -15.16
CA GLU A 116 -10.84 3.36 -14.84
C GLU A 116 -10.92 3.47 -13.33
N SER A 117 -11.65 4.43 -12.86
CA SER A 117 -12.11 4.76 -11.52
C SER A 117 -12.49 3.55 -10.62
N GLY A 118 -11.55 2.65 -10.35
CA GLY A 118 -11.82 1.36 -9.72
C GLY A 118 -10.80 0.90 -8.71
N LEU A 119 -9.98 1.81 -8.16
CA LEU A 119 -8.94 1.49 -7.16
C LEU A 119 -9.47 1.10 -5.79
N PHE A 120 -10.70 1.48 -5.51
CA PHE A 120 -11.45 0.85 -4.45
C PHE A 120 -12.19 -0.32 -5.10
N PRO A 121 -12.05 -1.58 -4.59
CA PRO A 121 -13.02 -2.60 -4.96
C PRO A 121 -14.37 -1.93 -4.77
N PRO A 122 -15.33 -2.06 -5.72
CA PRO A 122 -16.58 -1.35 -5.64
C PRO A 122 -17.11 -1.60 -4.23
N SER A 123 -16.93 -0.62 -3.35
CA SER A 123 -17.59 -0.71 -2.07
C SER A 123 -19.04 -0.63 -2.46
N ASN A 124 -19.80 -1.70 -2.25
CA ASN A 124 -21.21 -1.78 -2.62
C ASN A 124 -22.01 -0.62 -1.97
N ASN A 125 -21.35 0.26 -1.23
CA ASN A 125 -21.94 1.35 -0.48
C ASN A 125 -21.31 2.74 -0.76
N ALA A 126 -20.39 2.90 -1.72
CA ALA A 126 -19.87 4.23 -2.08
C ALA A 126 -20.18 4.58 -3.54
N THR A 127 -20.70 5.79 -3.75
CA THR A 127 -20.92 6.36 -5.09
C THR A 127 -19.71 7.24 -5.41
N LEU A 128 -18.76 6.69 -6.17
CA LEU A 128 -17.54 7.40 -6.57
C LEU A 128 -17.84 8.49 -7.59
N ILE A 129 -17.07 9.57 -7.52
CA ILE A 129 -17.05 10.66 -8.49
C ILE A 129 -15.61 10.89 -8.96
N ASP A 130 -15.44 11.30 -10.21
CA ASP A 130 -14.13 11.58 -10.77
C ASP A 130 -13.46 12.76 -10.07
N ILE A 131 -12.14 12.62 -9.87
CA ILE A 131 -11.28 13.72 -9.39
C ILE A 131 -10.54 14.26 -10.61
N PRO A 132 -10.87 15.46 -11.10
CA PRO A 132 -10.35 15.94 -12.38
C PRO A 132 -8.82 16.17 -12.40
N ARG A 133 -8.14 16.25 -11.29
CA ARG A 133 -6.69 16.58 -11.19
C ARG A 133 -6.04 16.04 -9.92
N ALA A 134 -6.06 14.74 -9.71
CA ALA A 134 -5.12 14.18 -8.74
C ALA A 134 -3.70 14.20 -9.32
N ARG A 135 -2.68 14.44 -8.47
CA ARG A 135 -1.29 14.18 -8.84
C ARG A 135 -1.12 12.73 -9.27
N ASP A 136 -0.12 12.48 -10.10
CA ASP A 136 0.32 11.11 -10.36
C ASP A 136 0.66 10.43 -9.03
N LEU A 137 -0.04 9.35 -8.73
CA LEU A 137 0.18 8.54 -7.53
C LEU A 137 1.16 7.40 -7.86
N PRO A 138 1.90 6.93 -6.86
CA PRO A 138 1.89 7.35 -5.46
C PRO A 138 2.69 8.63 -5.24
N ILE A 139 2.33 9.38 -4.19
CA ILE A 139 3.14 10.48 -3.66
C ILE A 139 3.61 10.13 -2.25
N ALA A 140 4.85 10.47 -1.94
CA ALA A 140 5.43 10.14 -0.65
C ALA A 140 6.28 11.28 -0.11
N ALA A 141 6.41 11.33 1.20
CA ALA A 141 7.36 12.15 1.92
C ALA A 141 7.82 11.41 3.19
N GLN A 142 8.98 11.80 3.70
CA GLN A 142 9.54 11.20 4.90
C GLN A 142 10.29 12.25 5.72
N ASN A 143 10.46 11.93 6.98
CA ASN A 143 11.46 12.55 7.86
C ASN A 143 12.43 11.45 8.33
N ASP A 144 13.23 11.75 9.37
CA ASP A 144 14.24 10.82 9.88
C ASP A 144 13.62 9.56 10.54
N ARG A 145 12.34 9.56 10.87
CA ARG A 145 11.68 8.50 11.64
C ARG A 145 10.58 7.77 10.89
N LEU A 146 9.86 8.47 10.02
CA LEU A 146 8.64 7.99 9.44
C LEU A 146 8.59 8.29 7.94
N TYR A 147 8.21 7.29 7.17
CA TYR A 147 7.84 7.42 5.76
C TYR A 147 6.33 7.35 5.64
N LEU A 148 5.73 8.32 4.96
CA LEU A 148 4.31 8.38 4.64
C LEU A 148 4.13 8.39 3.13
N GLN A 149 3.31 7.49 2.63
CA GLN A 149 2.94 7.40 1.22
C GLN A 149 1.42 7.43 1.07
N LEU A 150 0.95 8.18 0.10
CA LEU A 150 -0.42 8.11 -0.40
C LEU A 150 -0.43 7.26 -1.66
N ASP A 151 -1.08 6.10 -1.58
CA ASP A 151 -1.18 5.15 -2.68
C ASP A 151 -2.39 5.42 -3.57
N GLN A 152 -3.50 5.83 -2.96
CA GLN A 152 -4.76 5.99 -3.68
C GLN A 152 -5.54 7.18 -3.13
N ILE A 153 -6.24 7.85 -4.02
CA ILE A 153 -7.15 8.94 -3.72
C ILE A 153 -8.44 8.74 -4.51
N ALA A 154 -9.58 8.85 -3.85
CA ALA A 154 -10.89 8.85 -4.51
C ALA A 154 -11.82 9.84 -3.84
N GLN A 155 -12.79 10.32 -4.58
CA GLN A 155 -13.93 11.07 -4.04
C GLN A 155 -15.20 10.27 -4.17
N ALA A 156 -16.12 10.46 -3.23
CA ALA A 156 -17.46 9.88 -3.28
C ALA A 156 -18.53 10.93 -2.93
N SER A 157 -19.68 10.82 -3.56
CA SER A 157 -20.87 11.64 -3.25
C SER A 157 -21.77 10.98 -2.21
N ALA A 158 -21.53 9.71 -1.92
CA ALA A 158 -22.22 8.97 -0.86
C ALA A 158 -21.37 7.82 -0.35
N ILE A 159 -21.50 7.50 0.94
CA ILE A 159 -20.94 6.30 1.58
C ILE A 159 -22.05 5.68 2.43
N GLY A 160 -22.55 4.50 2.03
CA GLY A 160 -23.71 3.89 2.66
C GLY A 160 -24.94 4.79 2.54
N ASN A 161 -25.51 5.16 3.67
CA ASN A 161 -26.67 6.08 3.75
C ASN A 161 -26.23 7.55 3.88
N ASP A 162 -24.95 7.81 4.11
CA ASP A 162 -24.42 9.16 4.29
C ASP A 162 -24.22 9.82 2.92
N LYS A 163 -24.83 10.98 2.72
CA LYS A 163 -24.69 11.80 1.54
C LYS A 163 -23.78 12.99 1.85
N GLY A 164 -22.87 13.29 0.94
CA GLY A 164 -21.91 14.38 1.12
C GLY A 164 -20.76 14.26 0.14
N THR A 165 -19.76 15.09 0.29
CA THR A 165 -18.51 14.96 -0.46
C THR A 165 -17.47 14.34 0.44
N PHE A 166 -17.01 13.16 0.07
CA PHE A 166 -16.04 12.38 0.83
C PHE A 166 -14.75 12.26 0.05
N LEU A 167 -13.62 12.49 0.70
CA LEU A 167 -12.30 12.16 0.18
C LEU A 167 -11.82 10.90 0.88
N ILE A 168 -11.49 9.89 0.10
CA ILE A 168 -11.06 8.59 0.58
C ILE A 168 -9.59 8.41 0.18
N LEU A 169 -8.73 8.17 1.15
CA LEU A 169 -7.30 8.01 0.95
C LEU A 169 -6.85 6.63 1.42
N VAL A 170 -6.00 5.98 0.64
CA VAL A 170 -5.22 4.83 1.08
C VAL A 170 -3.82 5.30 1.38
N ILE A 171 -3.44 5.21 2.63
CA ILE A 171 -2.15 5.68 3.14
C ILE A 171 -1.34 4.53 3.70
N MET A 172 -0.03 4.62 3.53
CA MET A 172 0.95 3.72 4.10
C MET A 172 1.92 4.50 4.97
N PHE A 173 2.24 3.92 6.12
CA PHE A 173 3.32 4.35 6.98
C PHE A 173 4.37 3.27 7.08
N ASN A 174 5.64 3.66 7.02
CA ASN A 174 6.78 2.80 7.34
C ASN A 174 7.62 3.45 8.43
N ASP A 175 7.96 2.66 9.44
CA ASP A 175 8.92 3.04 10.47
C ASP A 175 10.34 2.94 9.90
N LEU A 176 11.08 4.04 9.93
CA LEU A 176 12.46 4.11 9.46
C LEU A 176 13.48 3.92 10.60
N ASN A 177 13.01 3.79 11.84
CA ASN A 177 13.84 3.70 13.04
C ASN A 177 14.04 2.28 13.55
N ASP A 178 14.92 2.19 14.55
CA ASP A 178 15.17 0.97 15.33
C ASP A 178 14.23 0.80 16.54
N ASN A 179 13.38 1.79 16.81
CA ASN A 179 12.41 1.76 17.90
C ASN A 179 10.98 1.81 17.35
N PRO A 180 10.04 1.03 17.89
CA PRO A 180 8.66 1.06 17.44
C PRO A 180 8.06 2.46 17.53
N ILE A 181 7.33 2.87 16.50
CA ILE A 181 6.54 4.10 16.51
C ILE A 181 5.04 3.77 16.58
N THR A 182 4.27 4.68 17.16
CA THR A 182 2.82 4.60 17.17
C THR A 182 2.26 5.58 16.17
N VAL A 183 1.55 5.08 15.17
CA VAL A 183 0.80 5.90 14.22
C VAL A 183 -0.66 5.93 14.62
N ASN A 184 -1.26 7.11 14.52
CA ASN A 184 -2.62 7.35 14.93
C ASN A 184 -3.36 8.17 13.85
N PRO A 185 -4.57 7.77 13.40
CA PRO A 185 -5.37 8.57 12.49
C PRO A 185 -5.65 9.99 12.99
N ASP A 186 -5.71 10.21 14.29
CA ASP A 186 -5.93 11.54 14.88
C ASP A 186 -4.78 12.53 14.60
N TYR A 187 -3.58 12.02 14.27
CA TYR A 187 -2.44 12.83 13.83
C TYR A 187 -2.54 13.26 12.36
N LEU A 188 -3.45 12.66 11.59
CA LEU A 188 -3.72 13.09 10.23
C LEU A 188 -4.64 14.31 10.20
N SER A 189 -4.36 15.19 9.26
CA SER A 189 -5.21 16.32 8.92
C SER A 189 -5.17 16.57 7.42
N LEU A 190 -6.30 16.93 6.85
CA LEU A 190 -6.42 17.36 5.48
C LEU A 190 -6.54 18.89 5.46
N SER A 191 -5.58 19.57 4.85
CA SER A 191 -5.68 21.01 4.62
C SER A 191 -6.56 21.26 3.40
N THR A 192 -7.57 22.12 3.56
CA THR A 192 -8.40 22.58 2.45
C THR A 192 -7.80 23.79 1.77
N SER A 193 -8.25 24.10 0.55
CA SER A 193 -7.85 25.30 -0.19
C SER A 193 -8.26 26.62 0.52
N GLY A 194 -9.16 26.53 1.49
CA GLY A 194 -9.53 27.65 2.38
C GLY A 194 -8.68 27.75 3.65
N GLY A 195 -7.70 26.84 3.84
CA GLY A 195 -6.83 26.81 5.01
C GLY A 195 -7.44 26.10 6.24
N GLU A 196 -8.63 25.51 6.10
CA GLU A 196 -9.23 24.69 7.16
C GLU A 196 -8.49 23.35 7.29
N LEU A 197 -8.36 22.85 8.52
CA LEU A 197 -7.81 21.53 8.81
C LEU A 197 -8.93 20.57 9.19
N LEU A 198 -9.17 19.59 8.33
CA LEU A 198 -10.17 18.54 8.55
C LEU A 198 -9.52 17.31 9.18
N LYS A 199 -10.24 16.65 10.09
CA LYS A 199 -9.82 15.38 10.69
C LYS A 199 -10.51 14.20 10.02
N PRO A 200 -9.86 13.01 10.01
CA PRO A 200 -10.48 11.80 9.49
C PRO A 200 -11.78 11.48 10.22
N GLN A 201 -12.75 10.95 9.48
CA GLN A 201 -14.06 10.55 10.01
C GLN A 201 -14.17 9.03 10.08
N SER A 202 -14.84 8.54 11.12
CA SER A 202 -15.09 7.11 11.31
C SER A 202 -16.37 6.68 10.57
N LEU A 203 -16.29 6.59 9.24
CA LEU A 203 -17.39 6.12 8.40
C LEU A 203 -17.26 4.62 8.09
N ASN A 204 -18.39 3.93 7.90
CA ASN A 204 -18.41 2.52 7.51
C ASN A 204 -18.27 2.39 5.98
N ILE A 205 -17.02 2.28 5.53
CA ILE A 205 -16.72 1.88 4.15
C ILE A 205 -16.49 0.38 4.11
N HIS A 206 -17.14 -0.29 3.17
CA HIS A 206 -16.85 -1.67 2.83
C HIS A 206 -15.67 -1.68 1.84
N SER A 207 -14.49 -1.96 2.34
CA SER A 207 -13.26 -2.00 1.55
C SER A 207 -12.44 -3.24 1.93
N ALA A 208 -11.67 -3.76 0.96
CA ALA A 208 -10.67 -4.80 1.23
C ALA A 208 -9.51 -4.26 2.09
N ILE A 209 -9.30 -2.95 2.09
CA ILE A 209 -8.32 -2.28 2.95
C ILE A 209 -9.01 -1.88 4.23
N GLU A 210 -8.45 -2.31 5.36
CA GLU A 210 -8.96 -1.94 6.67
C GLU A 210 -8.86 -0.43 6.89
N LYS A 211 -9.80 0.10 7.68
CA LYS A 211 -9.67 1.46 8.22
C LYS A 211 -8.36 1.59 8.98
N PHE A 212 -7.74 2.74 8.83
CA PHE A 212 -6.58 3.07 9.61
C PHE A 212 -6.94 3.21 11.09
N HIS A 213 -6.27 2.46 11.94
CA HIS A 213 -6.43 2.49 13.38
C HIS A 213 -5.12 2.85 14.06
N THR A 214 -5.21 3.37 15.27
CA THR A 214 -4.04 3.55 16.14
C THR A 214 -3.33 2.21 16.32
N ARG A 215 -2.05 2.15 15.94
CA ARG A 215 -1.24 0.95 16.08
C ARG A 215 0.24 1.28 16.23
N SER A 216 0.94 0.41 16.95
CA SER A 216 2.40 0.43 16.97
C SER A 216 2.94 -0.31 15.77
N ILE A 217 3.84 0.32 15.04
CA ILE A 217 4.60 -0.26 13.94
C ILE A 217 5.94 -0.70 14.53
N LYS A 218 6.33 -1.94 14.25
CA LYS A 218 7.66 -2.43 14.62
C LYS A 218 8.72 -1.74 13.77
N PRO A 219 9.98 -1.63 14.28
CA PRO A 219 11.09 -1.07 13.52
C PRO A 219 11.18 -1.65 12.12
N GLN A 220 11.37 -0.79 11.14
CA GLN A 220 11.50 -1.14 9.72
C GLN A 220 10.31 -1.91 9.12
N HIS A 221 9.14 -1.81 9.75
CA HIS A 221 7.88 -2.36 9.23
C HIS A 221 6.95 -1.24 8.81
N GLY A 222 5.95 -1.60 8.00
CA GLY A 222 4.92 -0.69 7.53
C GLY A 222 3.52 -1.09 7.98
N THR A 223 2.60 -0.16 7.80
CA THR A 223 1.17 -0.39 7.91
C THR A 223 0.44 0.39 6.83
N VAL A 224 -0.60 -0.19 6.29
CA VAL A 224 -1.49 0.46 5.34
C VAL A 224 -2.88 0.57 5.93
N GLY A 225 -3.59 1.62 5.58
CA GLY A 225 -4.96 1.78 6.01
C GLY A 225 -5.71 2.83 5.19
N LEU A 226 -7.02 2.79 5.32
CA LEU A 226 -7.94 3.70 4.66
C LEU A 226 -8.40 4.78 5.64
N VAL A 227 -8.35 6.02 5.19
CA VAL A 227 -8.90 7.19 5.91
C VAL A 227 -9.90 7.94 5.06
N VAL A 228 -10.88 8.54 5.70
CA VAL A 228 -11.94 9.31 5.05
C VAL A 228 -12.04 10.69 5.65
N PHE A 229 -12.14 11.69 4.79
CA PHE A 229 -12.43 13.06 5.17
C PHE A 229 -13.77 13.48 4.57
N VAL A 230 -14.52 14.30 5.30
CA VAL A 230 -15.73 14.94 4.79
C VAL A 230 -15.37 16.34 4.32
N LEU A 231 -15.66 16.63 3.07
CA LEU A 231 -15.39 17.92 2.43
C LEU A 231 -16.69 18.72 2.36
N SER A 232 -16.58 20.05 2.48
CA SER A 232 -17.70 20.97 2.25
C SER A 232 -18.08 21.08 0.77
N ALA A 233 -17.12 20.89 -0.14
CA ALA A 233 -17.35 20.82 -1.59
C ALA A 233 -16.28 19.95 -2.28
N PRO A 234 -16.53 19.45 -3.50
CA PRO A 234 -15.54 18.73 -4.28
C PRO A 234 -14.26 19.55 -4.49
N ASP A 235 -13.13 18.85 -4.61
CA ASP A 235 -11.80 19.41 -4.91
C ASP A 235 -11.27 20.48 -3.95
N GLN A 236 -11.87 20.66 -2.77
CA GLN A 236 -11.42 21.60 -1.74
C GLN A 236 -10.37 21.00 -0.80
N PHE A 237 -9.34 20.38 -1.33
CA PHE A 237 -8.24 19.84 -0.55
C PHE A 237 -6.89 20.16 -1.21
N ASP A 238 -5.85 20.41 -0.41
CA ASP A 238 -4.53 20.78 -0.92
C ASP A 238 -3.43 19.83 -0.45
N GLN A 239 -3.43 19.48 0.83
CA GLN A 239 -2.33 18.73 1.46
C GLN A 239 -2.87 17.74 2.49
N LEU A 240 -2.26 16.56 2.54
CA LEU A 240 -2.37 15.65 3.67
C LEU A 240 -1.21 15.94 4.62
N ILE A 241 -1.51 16.13 5.91
CA ILE A 241 -0.54 16.43 6.95
C ILE A 241 -0.64 15.33 8.00
N TYR A 242 0.50 14.75 8.34
CA TYR A 242 0.68 13.95 9.54
C TYR A 242 1.52 14.77 10.51
N ASP A 243 1.05 14.95 11.75
CA ASP A 243 1.70 15.77 12.76
C ASP A 243 1.46 15.12 14.12
N ASP A 244 2.43 14.39 14.62
CA ASP A 244 2.34 13.76 15.93
C ASP A 244 2.83 14.68 17.03
N ASP A 245 2.47 14.34 18.28
CA ASP A 245 2.84 15.16 19.46
C ASP A 245 4.36 15.05 19.77
N MET A 246 5.10 14.21 19.04
CA MET A 246 6.54 14.00 19.22
C MET A 246 7.39 14.90 18.30
N GLY A 247 6.74 15.70 17.44
CA GLY A 247 7.38 16.62 16.50
C GLY A 247 7.64 16.01 15.12
N ASP A 248 7.09 14.83 14.84
CA ASP A 248 7.14 14.23 13.51
C ASP A 248 6.07 14.83 12.62
N ARG A 249 6.46 15.76 11.77
CA ARG A 249 5.56 16.36 10.80
C ARG A 249 5.95 15.99 9.38
N ILE A 250 4.98 15.44 8.64
CA ILE A 250 5.10 15.11 7.22
C ILE A 250 3.95 15.76 6.47
N THR A 251 4.23 16.36 5.32
CA THR A 251 3.23 16.99 4.47
C THR A 251 3.31 16.41 3.07
N LEU A 252 2.18 15.94 2.55
CA LEU A 252 2.01 15.45 1.18
C LEU A 252 1.12 16.42 0.40
N PRO A 253 1.63 17.11 -0.63
CA PRO A 253 0.79 17.92 -1.52
C PRO A 253 -0.06 16.99 -2.38
N LEU A 254 -1.39 17.18 -2.37
CA LEU A 254 -2.36 16.35 -3.10
C LEU A 254 -2.69 16.91 -4.48
N LYS A 255 -2.35 18.17 -4.74
CA LYS A 255 -2.50 18.84 -6.03
C LYS A 255 -1.14 19.20 -6.61
N PRO A 256 -1.03 19.32 -7.96
CA PRO A 256 0.19 19.73 -8.66
C PRO A 256 0.70 21.10 -8.23
#